data_bf268f63f34e644e15df1936cf35d51e
#
_entry.id   bf268f63f34e644e15df1936cf35d51e
#
_cell.length_a   1.000
_cell.length_b   1.000
_cell.length_c   1.000
_cell.angle_alpha   90.00
_cell.angle_beta   90.00
_cell.angle_gamma   90.00
#
_symmetry.space_group_name_H-M   'P 1'
#
loop_
_entity.id
_entity.type
_entity.pdbx_description
1 polymer ?
#
loop_
_entity_poly.entity_id
_entity_poly.type
_entity_poly.pdbx_seq_one_letter_code
_entity_poly.pdbx_strand_id
1 'polypeptide(L)'
;MLRFAAAPLLLFILPVLTGAAPRTWAVTVLGPADDPRLAAVTEAVDFWNEQLESVNSGLRLGPISRSDERVADDLLRTVSDAVLNGRRLPPFPPRLSDLPGDLLVVLAGTHFISVGLTPGRVARQGVAIIRSADGPPLSLPNVARNLIAHELGHVLGLRHNSDPAMLMCGRPATCRPALFQSDTKRFFPLTDAERQALAGR
;
A
#
# COMPACT_ATOMS: atom_id res chain seq x y z
N MET A 1 -24.93 -32.29 -65.36
CA MET A 1 -24.94 -32.69 -63.94
C MET A 1 -23.83 -31.93 -63.22
N LEU A 2 -24.14 -30.78 -62.55
CA LEU A 2 -23.16 -30.03 -61.78
C LEU A 2 -23.16 -30.57 -60.35
N ARG A 3 -21.98 -31.01 -59.88
CA ARG A 3 -21.76 -31.40 -58.45
C ARG A 3 -21.27 -30.15 -57.68
N PHE A 4 -22.07 -29.65 -56.76
CA PHE A 4 -21.66 -28.64 -55.78
C PHE A 4 -20.87 -29.35 -54.67
N ALA A 5 -19.62 -29.00 -54.52
CA ALA A 5 -18.79 -29.41 -53.36
C ALA A 5 -19.06 -28.43 -52.21
N ALA A 6 -19.62 -28.92 -51.11
CA ALA A 6 -19.77 -28.18 -49.88
C ALA A 6 -18.42 -28.10 -49.13
N ALA A 7 -17.92 -26.89 -48.90
CA ALA A 7 -16.74 -26.64 -48.08
C ALA A 7 -17.13 -26.71 -46.59
N PRO A 8 -16.37 -27.38 -45.75
CA PRO A 8 -16.64 -27.41 -44.31
C PRO A 8 -16.26 -26.05 -43.67
N LEU A 9 -17.19 -25.49 -42.94
CA LEU A 9 -17.00 -24.29 -42.11
C LEU A 9 -16.21 -24.68 -40.85
N LEU A 10 -14.95 -24.36 -40.80
CA LEU A 10 -14.13 -24.55 -39.62
C LEU A 10 -14.49 -23.47 -38.58
N LEU A 11 -15.21 -23.85 -37.54
CA LEU A 11 -15.53 -22.99 -36.40
C LEU A 11 -14.29 -22.92 -35.49
N PHE A 12 -13.55 -21.80 -35.55
CA PHE A 12 -12.47 -21.52 -34.61
C PHE A 12 -13.07 -21.11 -33.26
N ILE A 13 -13.09 -22.03 -32.30
CA ILE A 13 -13.38 -21.74 -30.90
C ILE A 13 -12.11 -21.12 -30.31
N LEU A 14 -12.10 -19.79 -30.16
CA LEU A 14 -11.07 -19.09 -29.39
C LEU A 14 -11.24 -19.45 -27.92
N PRO A 15 -10.18 -19.95 -27.23
CA PRO A 15 -10.25 -20.17 -25.80
C PRO A 15 -10.44 -18.83 -25.10
N VAL A 16 -11.56 -18.67 -24.39
CA VAL A 16 -11.74 -17.57 -23.44
C VAL A 16 -10.77 -17.82 -22.31
N LEU A 17 -9.67 -17.06 -22.28
CA LEU A 17 -8.75 -17.03 -21.15
C LEU A 17 -9.52 -16.43 -19.95
N THR A 18 -10.15 -17.28 -19.16
CA THR A 18 -10.69 -16.90 -17.85
C THR A 18 -9.51 -16.63 -16.93
N GLY A 19 -9.07 -15.38 -16.87
CA GLY A 19 -8.11 -14.93 -15.87
C GLY A 19 -8.69 -15.22 -14.47
N ALA A 20 -7.89 -15.81 -13.59
CA ALA A 20 -8.28 -16.00 -12.19
C ALA A 20 -8.64 -14.65 -11.58
N ALA A 21 -9.69 -14.60 -10.76
CA ALA A 21 -10.06 -13.38 -10.05
C ALA A 21 -8.87 -12.91 -9.17
N PRO A 22 -8.61 -11.59 -9.10
CA PRO A 22 -7.49 -11.09 -8.32
C PRO A 22 -7.66 -11.45 -6.84
N ARG A 23 -6.55 -11.81 -6.20
CA ARG A 23 -6.50 -11.98 -4.75
C ARG A 23 -6.73 -10.64 -4.09
N THR A 24 -7.68 -10.56 -3.18
CA THR A 24 -8.01 -9.31 -2.48
C THR A 24 -7.40 -9.32 -1.07
N TRP A 25 -6.69 -8.23 -0.73
CA TRP A 25 -6.23 -7.97 0.62
C TRP A 25 -7.17 -6.96 1.29
N ALA A 26 -7.97 -7.43 2.22
CA ALA A 26 -8.85 -6.56 3.02
C ALA A 26 -8.01 -5.65 3.93
N VAL A 27 -8.38 -4.37 3.98
CA VAL A 27 -7.68 -3.32 4.72
C VAL A 27 -8.46 -2.98 5.98
N THR A 28 -7.80 -3.04 7.15
CA THR A 28 -8.38 -2.56 8.41
C THR A 28 -7.60 -1.34 8.91
N VAL A 29 -8.30 -0.22 9.11
CA VAL A 29 -7.73 1.02 9.62
C VAL A 29 -8.00 1.15 11.11
N LEU A 30 -6.93 1.35 11.89
CA LEU A 30 -6.97 1.58 13.32
C LEU A 30 -6.70 3.07 13.59
N GLY A 31 -7.63 3.73 14.24
CA GLY A 31 -7.52 5.16 14.57
C GLY A 31 -8.86 5.78 14.87
N PRO A 32 -8.89 7.06 15.30
CA PRO A 32 -10.13 7.79 15.58
C PRO A 32 -11.06 7.86 14.37
N ALA A 33 -12.37 7.92 14.64
CA ALA A 33 -13.38 7.98 13.58
C ALA A 33 -13.34 9.27 12.75
N ASP A 34 -12.85 10.32 13.35
CA ASP A 34 -12.72 11.67 12.82
C ASP A 34 -11.30 12.01 12.37
N ASP A 35 -10.42 11.00 12.27
CA ASP A 35 -9.03 11.22 11.85
C ASP A 35 -8.99 11.76 10.41
N PRO A 36 -8.40 12.95 10.17
CA PRO A 36 -8.36 13.57 8.86
C PRO A 36 -7.56 12.76 7.81
N ARG A 37 -6.72 11.81 8.26
CA ARG A 37 -5.94 10.93 7.38
C ARG A 37 -6.75 9.80 6.76
N LEU A 38 -7.99 9.53 7.23
CA LEU A 38 -8.84 8.45 6.70
C LEU A 38 -9.10 8.62 5.19
N ALA A 39 -9.36 9.85 4.75
CA ALA A 39 -9.52 10.14 3.33
C ALA A 39 -8.23 9.84 2.54
N ALA A 40 -7.08 10.19 3.09
CA ALA A 40 -5.79 9.92 2.46
C ALA A 40 -5.45 8.42 2.41
N VAL A 41 -5.92 7.61 3.38
CA VAL A 41 -5.82 6.13 3.30
C VAL A 41 -6.63 5.60 2.13
N THR A 42 -7.87 6.05 1.97
CA THR A 42 -8.72 5.63 0.84
C THR A 42 -8.07 6.00 -0.50
N GLU A 43 -7.61 7.24 -0.64
CA GLU A 43 -6.91 7.71 -1.85
C GLU A 43 -5.63 6.88 -2.14
N ALA A 44 -4.88 6.51 -1.10
CA ALA A 44 -3.68 5.68 -1.28
C ALA A 44 -4.01 4.24 -1.69
N VAL A 45 -5.10 3.67 -1.17
CA VAL A 45 -5.60 2.34 -1.59
C VAL A 45 -6.05 2.39 -3.05
N ASP A 46 -6.78 3.42 -3.47
CA ASP A 46 -7.21 3.60 -4.86
C ASP A 46 -6.01 3.73 -5.79
N PHE A 47 -5.03 4.58 -5.42
CA PHE A 47 -3.77 4.70 -6.16
C PHE A 47 -3.08 3.34 -6.34
N TRP A 48 -2.94 2.56 -5.26
CA TRP A 48 -2.32 1.25 -5.36
C TRP A 48 -3.11 0.27 -6.23
N ASN A 49 -4.44 0.31 -6.18
CA ASN A 49 -5.27 -0.51 -7.05
C ASN A 49 -5.07 -0.17 -8.53
N GLU A 50 -4.95 1.12 -8.88
CA GLU A 50 -4.60 1.55 -10.24
C GLU A 50 -3.22 1.06 -10.66
N GLN A 51 -2.21 1.15 -9.77
CA GLN A 51 -0.86 0.65 -10.08
C GLN A 51 -0.84 -0.87 -10.27
N LEU A 52 -1.49 -1.63 -9.37
CA LEU A 52 -1.56 -3.09 -9.42
C LEU A 52 -2.30 -3.58 -10.68
N GLU A 53 -3.38 -2.90 -11.06
CA GLU A 53 -4.12 -3.19 -12.29
C GLU A 53 -3.28 -2.90 -13.54
N SER A 54 -2.56 -1.76 -13.57
CA SER A 54 -1.72 -1.35 -14.71
C SER A 54 -0.61 -2.35 -15.06
N VAL A 55 -0.18 -3.15 -14.08
CA VAL A 55 0.85 -4.19 -14.26
C VAL A 55 0.28 -5.61 -14.28
N ASN A 56 -1.04 -5.76 -14.35
CA ASN A 56 -1.73 -7.05 -14.28
C ASN A 56 -1.31 -7.88 -13.06
N SER A 57 -1.07 -7.24 -11.91
CA SER A 57 -0.82 -7.92 -10.66
C SER A 57 -2.06 -8.73 -10.26
N GLY A 58 -1.91 -9.98 -9.86
CA GLY A 58 -3.02 -10.77 -9.32
C GLY A 58 -3.52 -10.32 -7.93
N LEU A 59 -3.20 -9.10 -7.49
CA LEU A 59 -3.52 -8.55 -6.18
C LEU A 59 -4.38 -7.28 -6.29
N ARG A 60 -5.31 -7.11 -5.33
CA ARG A 60 -6.11 -5.91 -5.13
C ARG A 60 -6.22 -5.59 -3.64
N LEU A 61 -6.23 -4.31 -3.27
CA LEU A 61 -6.43 -3.85 -1.90
C LEU A 61 -7.90 -3.46 -1.67
N GLY A 62 -8.43 -3.77 -0.47
CA GLY A 62 -9.81 -3.48 -0.08
C GLY A 62 -10.66 -4.75 0.08
N PRO A 63 -11.87 -4.67 0.62
CA PRO A 63 -12.51 -3.44 1.10
C PRO A 63 -11.79 -2.83 2.31
N ILE A 64 -12.04 -1.55 2.56
CA ILE A 64 -11.53 -0.83 3.73
C ILE A 64 -12.57 -0.94 4.85
N SER A 65 -12.14 -1.40 6.02
CA SER A 65 -12.92 -1.41 7.26
C SER A 65 -12.20 -0.62 8.34
N ARG A 66 -12.90 -0.31 9.43
CA ARG A 66 -12.33 0.36 10.59
C ARG A 66 -12.44 -0.49 11.84
N SER A 67 -11.48 -0.29 12.74
CA SER A 67 -11.50 -0.84 14.08
C SER A 67 -11.14 0.27 15.08
N ASP A 68 -11.83 0.28 16.22
CA ASP A 68 -11.53 1.19 17.34
C ASP A 68 -10.41 0.64 18.24
N GLU A 69 -9.82 -0.51 17.87
CA GLU A 69 -8.68 -1.09 18.58
C GLU A 69 -7.49 -0.14 18.54
N ARG A 70 -6.82 0.02 19.68
CA ARG A 70 -5.69 0.93 19.82
C ARG A 70 -4.39 0.18 19.99
N VAL A 71 -3.37 0.68 19.32
CA VAL A 71 -1.99 0.24 19.52
C VAL A 71 -1.31 1.22 20.46
N ALA A 72 -0.63 0.70 21.48
CA ALA A 72 0.10 1.54 22.43
C ALA A 72 1.22 2.32 21.73
N ASP A 73 1.31 3.62 21.99
CA ASP A 73 2.29 4.51 21.38
C ASP A 73 3.74 4.07 21.59
N ASP A 74 4.05 3.55 22.76
CA ASP A 74 5.38 3.04 23.07
C ASP A 74 5.78 1.84 22.22
N LEU A 75 4.80 0.97 21.90
CA LEU A 75 5.02 -0.13 20.96
C LEU A 75 5.31 0.41 19.56
N LEU A 76 4.53 1.39 19.10
CA LEU A 76 4.70 2.00 17.76
C LEU A 76 6.07 2.67 17.64
N ARG A 77 6.50 3.41 18.66
CA ARG A 77 7.84 4.01 18.71
C ARG A 77 8.93 2.94 18.69
N THR A 78 8.77 1.88 19.51
CA THR A 78 9.74 0.79 19.56
C THR A 78 9.89 0.09 18.21
N VAL A 79 8.78 -0.14 17.49
CA VAL A 79 8.80 -0.71 16.13
C VAL A 79 9.53 0.23 15.18
N SER A 80 9.17 1.53 15.18
CA SER A 80 9.81 2.54 14.35
C SER A 80 11.32 2.61 14.57
N ASP A 81 11.75 2.66 15.83
CA ASP A 81 13.15 2.70 16.22
C ASP A 81 13.90 1.42 15.84
N ALA A 82 13.25 0.26 15.96
CA ALA A 82 13.83 -1.00 15.55
C ALA A 82 14.06 -1.07 14.03
N VAL A 83 13.10 -0.58 13.23
CA VAL A 83 13.25 -0.47 11.76
C VAL A 83 14.43 0.44 11.41
N LEU A 84 14.49 1.64 12.02
CA LEU A 84 15.54 2.62 11.74
C LEU A 84 16.95 2.11 12.05
N ASN A 85 17.07 1.32 13.11
CA ASN A 85 18.36 0.83 13.61
C ASN A 85 18.66 -0.60 13.18
N GLY A 86 17.86 -1.21 12.30
CA GLY A 86 18.03 -2.59 11.86
C GLY A 86 17.94 -3.61 13.00
N ARG A 87 17.18 -3.30 14.05
CA ARG A 87 17.01 -4.19 15.21
C ARG A 87 15.88 -5.19 14.98
N ARG A 88 15.83 -6.21 15.85
CA ARG A 88 14.71 -7.15 15.86
C ARG A 88 13.41 -6.43 16.20
N LEU A 89 12.39 -6.64 15.40
CA LEU A 89 11.07 -6.05 15.60
C LEU A 89 10.33 -6.78 16.73
N PRO A 90 9.68 -6.05 17.66
CA PRO A 90 8.79 -6.65 18.63
C PRO A 90 7.52 -7.12 17.90
N PRO A 91 6.93 -8.29 18.26
CA PRO A 91 5.66 -8.71 17.72
C PRO A 91 4.54 -7.82 18.24
N PHE A 92 3.51 -7.65 17.43
CA PHE A 92 2.25 -7.04 17.90
C PHE A 92 1.54 -7.98 18.87
N PRO A 93 0.76 -7.42 19.83
CA PRO A 93 -0.09 -8.22 20.70
C PRO A 93 -1.05 -9.10 19.89
N PRO A 94 -1.33 -10.34 20.34
CA PRO A 94 -2.20 -11.27 19.62
C PRO A 94 -3.54 -10.66 19.19
N ARG A 95 -4.18 -9.84 20.04
CA ARG A 95 -5.43 -9.15 19.74
C ARG A 95 -5.40 -8.32 18.45
N LEU A 96 -4.24 -7.76 18.08
CA LEU A 96 -4.07 -7.02 16.82
C LEU A 96 -3.89 -7.98 15.64
N SER A 97 -3.20 -9.10 15.85
CA SER A 97 -3.05 -10.16 14.84
C SER A 97 -4.38 -10.88 14.55
N ASP A 98 -5.31 -10.86 15.49
CA ASP A 98 -6.65 -11.47 15.35
C ASP A 98 -7.66 -10.57 14.65
N LEU A 99 -7.30 -9.29 14.43
CA LEU A 99 -8.17 -8.39 13.67
C LEU A 99 -8.38 -8.90 12.24
N PRO A 100 -9.58 -8.64 11.67
CA PRO A 100 -9.87 -9.01 10.29
C PRO A 100 -8.96 -8.26 9.31
N GLY A 101 -8.82 -8.82 8.12
CA GLY A 101 -8.05 -8.21 7.03
C GLY A 101 -6.64 -8.79 6.89
N ASP A 102 -6.01 -8.39 5.79
CA ASP A 102 -4.66 -8.80 5.38
C ASP A 102 -3.65 -7.66 5.57
N LEU A 103 -4.16 -6.43 5.73
CA LEU A 103 -3.39 -5.21 5.91
C LEU A 103 -3.98 -4.37 7.04
N LEU A 104 -3.14 -4.00 8.01
CA LEU A 104 -3.47 -3.05 9.06
C LEU A 104 -2.83 -1.69 8.76
N VAL A 105 -3.63 -0.62 8.78
CA VAL A 105 -3.14 0.77 8.72
C VAL A 105 -3.37 1.41 10.07
N VAL A 106 -2.29 1.69 10.80
CA VAL A 106 -2.35 2.27 12.15
C VAL A 106 -2.11 3.77 12.07
N LEU A 107 -3.13 4.56 12.37
CA LEU A 107 -3.06 6.03 12.43
C LEU A 107 -2.71 6.44 13.87
N ALA A 108 -1.41 6.65 14.13
CA ALA A 108 -0.93 6.99 15.46
C ALA A 108 -1.14 8.47 15.80
N GLY A 109 -1.35 8.76 17.08
CA GLY A 109 -1.44 10.12 17.64
C GLY A 109 -0.09 10.72 18.03
N THR A 110 1.04 10.04 17.80
CA THR A 110 2.36 10.47 18.26
C THR A 110 3.37 10.58 17.12
N HIS A 111 4.47 11.28 17.38
CA HIS A 111 5.55 11.52 16.43
C HIS A 111 6.65 10.45 16.52
N PHE A 112 6.93 9.84 15.38
CA PHE A 112 8.05 8.91 15.12
C PHE A 112 8.26 8.85 13.60
N ILE A 113 9.04 7.93 13.08
CA ILE A 113 9.14 7.71 11.64
C ILE A 113 8.09 6.67 11.24
N SER A 114 7.20 7.01 10.29
CA SER A 114 6.25 6.06 9.71
C SER A 114 6.98 4.88 9.10
N VAL A 115 6.38 3.71 9.16
CA VAL A 115 6.98 2.47 8.65
C VAL A 115 5.93 1.57 8.01
N GLY A 116 6.29 0.95 6.89
CA GLY A 116 5.54 -0.12 6.26
C GLY A 116 6.27 -1.46 6.41
N LEU A 117 5.54 -2.49 6.82
CA LEU A 117 6.07 -3.81 7.13
C LEU A 117 5.29 -4.89 6.36
N THR A 118 6.00 -5.74 5.65
CA THR A 118 5.39 -6.89 4.96
C THR A 118 4.73 -7.86 5.94
N PRO A 119 3.75 -8.67 5.50
CA PRO A 119 3.14 -9.71 6.34
C PRO A 119 4.16 -10.59 7.05
N GLY A 120 3.87 -10.97 8.28
CA GLY A 120 4.72 -11.84 9.10
C GLY A 120 5.88 -11.14 9.83
N ARG A 121 6.04 -9.81 9.72
CA ARG A 121 7.13 -9.08 10.38
C ARG A 121 6.81 -8.76 11.85
N VAL A 122 5.64 -8.26 12.16
CA VAL A 122 5.17 -7.92 13.52
C VAL A 122 3.82 -8.52 13.83
N ALA A 123 3.01 -8.81 12.81
CA ALA A 123 1.72 -9.48 12.84
C ALA A 123 1.63 -10.40 11.62
N ARG A 124 0.58 -11.26 11.54
CA ARG A 124 0.33 -12.05 10.31
C ARG A 124 0.01 -11.18 9.11
N GLN A 125 -0.64 -10.02 9.36
CA GLN A 125 -0.98 -9.02 8.36
C GLN A 125 0.25 -8.20 7.95
N GLY A 126 0.17 -7.53 6.80
CA GLY A 126 1.00 -6.38 6.51
C GLY A 126 0.60 -5.21 7.42
N VAL A 127 1.55 -4.38 7.82
CA VAL A 127 1.29 -3.28 8.75
C VAL A 127 1.90 -1.98 8.24
N ALA A 128 1.09 -0.95 8.05
CA ALA A 128 1.54 0.42 7.82
C ALA A 128 1.25 1.26 9.07
N ILE A 129 2.29 1.80 9.70
CA ILE A 129 2.20 2.66 10.87
C ILE A 129 2.44 4.10 10.43
N ILE A 130 1.42 4.94 10.55
CA ILE A 130 1.44 6.33 10.11
C ILE A 130 1.49 7.22 11.35
N ARG A 131 2.57 7.99 11.49
CA ARG A 131 2.75 8.93 12.60
C ARG A 131 1.70 10.04 12.61
N SER A 132 1.59 10.77 13.72
CA SER A 132 0.71 11.93 13.84
C SER A 132 0.89 12.95 12.70
N ALA A 133 -0.23 13.58 12.32
CA ALA A 133 -0.31 14.66 11.34
C ALA A 133 -0.57 16.05 12.00
N ASP A 134 -0.32 16.18 13.30
CA ASP A 134 -0.62 17.40 14.08
C ASP A 134 0.25 18.62 13.71
N GLY A 135 1.08 18.51 12.70
CA GLY A 135 1.91 19.63 12.25
C GLY A 135 2.60 19.35 10.91
N PRO A 136 3.16 20.41 10.29
CA PRO A 136 3.92 20.25 9.05
C PRO A 136 5.09 19.26 9.20
N PRO A 137 5.43 18.53 8.12
CA PRO A 137 4.79 18.60 6.81
C PRO A 137 3.56 17.69 6.65
N LEU A 138 3.21 16.85 7.62
CA LEU A 138 2.15 15.84 7.51
C LEU A 138 0.74 16.40 7.64
N SER A 139 0.57 17.59 8.21
CA SER A 139 -0.70 18.33 8.16
C SER A 139 -1.06 18.80 6.74
N LEU A 140 -0.10 18.74 5.79
CA LEU A 140 -0.37 19.04 4.38
C LEU A 140 -0.97 17.79 3.70
N PRO A 141 -2.18 17.89 3.12
CA PRO A 141 -2.88 16.71 2.58
C PRO A 141 -2.08 15.95 1.53
N ASN A 142 -1.35 16.66 0.67
CA ASN A 142 -0.54 16.00 -0.37
C ASN A 142 0.66 15.24 0.22
N VAL A 143 1.23 15.72 1.33
CA VAL A 143 2.30 15.01 2.06
C VAL A 143 1.74 13.77 2.74
N ALA A 144 0.62 13.89 3.43
CA ALA A 144 -0.02 12.77 4.12
C ALA A 144 -0.36 11.62 3.16
N ARG A 145 -1.02 11.91 2.02
CA ARG A 145 -1.40 10.88 1.04
C ARG A 145 -0.19 10.15 0.44
N ASN A 146 0.86 10.89 0.09
CA ASN A 146 2.07 10.29 -0.48
C ASN A 146 2.86 9.50 0.56
N LEU A 147 2.89 9.94 1.83
CA LEU A 147 3.48 9.17 2.91
C LEU A 147 2.74 7.85 3.12
N ILE A 148 1.41 7.89 3.20
CA ILE A 148 0.59 6.69 3.37
C ILE A 148 0.82 5.74 2.18
N ALA A 149 0.79 6.25 0.95
CA ALA A 149 1.07 5.44 -0.23
C ALA A 149 2.49 4.84 -0.20
N HIS A 150 3.49 5.58 0.26
CA HIS A 150 4.86 5.10 0.44
C HIS A 150 4.93 3.93 1.43
N GLU A 151 4.30 4.06 2.60
CA GLU A 151 4.30 2.99 3.60
C GLU A 151 3.52 1.75 3.12
N LEU A 152 2.42 1.93 2.39
CA LEU A 152 1.73 0.83 1.72
C LEU A 152 2.62 0.16 0.66
N GLY A 153 3.46 0.91 -0.04
CA GLY A 153 4.48 0.36 -0.95
C GLY A 153 5.43 -0.61 -0.24
N HIS A 154 5.87 -0.26 0.97
CA HIS A 154 6.69 -1.18 1.80
C HIS A 154 5.91 -2.42 2.21
N VAL A 155 4.63 -2.29 2.56
CA VAL A 155 3.78 -3.45 2.86
C VAL A 155 3.67 -4.37 1.63
N LEU A 156 3.56 -3.79 0.44
CA LEU A 156 3.62 -4.49 -0.84
C LEU A 156 5.03 -4.98 -1.20
N GLY A 157 6.02 -4.83 -0.32
CA GLY A 157 7.39 -5.33 -0.45
C GLY A 157 8.31 -4.50 -1.34
N LEU A 158 7.93 -3.30 -1.72
CA LEU A 158 8.83 -2.37 -2.40
C LEU A 158 9.88 -1.84 -1.41
N ARG A 159 11.05 -1.55 -1.93
CA ARG A 159 12.17 -0.98 -1.18
C ARG A 159 12.38 0.49 -1.55
N HIS A 160 13.14 1.21 -0.74
CA HIS A 160 13.56 2.55 -1.10
C HIS A 160 14.35 2.57 -2.42
N ASN A 161 14.13 3.62 -3.18
CA ASN A 161 14.99 4.08 -4.26
C ASN A 161 15.63 5.42 -3.88
N SER A 162 16.52 5.95 -4.70
CA SER A 162 17.24 7.22 -4.48
C SER A 162 16.74 8.38 -5.36
N ASP A 163 15.70 8.16 -6.16
CA ASP A 163 15.16 9.20 -7.04
C ASP A 163 14.15 10.08 -6.28
N PRO A 164 14.46 11.37 -6.02
CA PRO A 164 13.60 12.25 -5.25
C PRO A 164 12.23 12.52 -5.88
N ALA A 165 12.05 12.24 -7.16
CA ALA A 165 10.79 12.42 -7.88
C ALA A 165 9.86 11.20 -7.79
N MET A 166 10.32 10.08 -7.22
CA MET A 166 9.56 8.82 -7.15
C MET A 166 8.96 8.57 -5.78
N LEU A 167 7.85 7.82 -5.74
CA LEU A 167 7.10 7.54 -4.51
C LEU A 167 7.96 6.85 -3.46
N MET A 168 8.73 5.83 -3.86
CA MET A 168 9.53 5.04 -2.93
C MET A 168 10.91 5.64 -2.63
N CYS A 169 11.11 6.94 -2.94
CA CYS A 169 12.34 7.62 -2.50
C CYS A 169 12.47 7.56 -0.98
N GLY A 170 13.65 7.17 -0.49
CA GLY A 170 13.94 7.04 0.92
C GLY A 170 15.41 7.24 1.27
N ARG A 171 15.72 7.21 2.57
CA ARG A 171 17.09 7.39 3.04
C ARG A 171 18.05 6.38 2.39
N PRO A 172 19.31 6.80 2.13
CA PRO A 172 19.97 8.06 2.51
C PRO A 172 19.68 9.23 1.58
N ALA A 173 18.88 9.06 0.52
CA ALA A 173 18.61 10.11 -0.45
C ALA A 173 17.81 11.28 0.15
N THR A 174 18.05 12.49 -0.35
CA THR A 174 17.22 13.66 -0.04
C THR A 174 15.98 13.62 -0.92
N CYS A 175 14.88 13.15 -0.33
CA CYS A 175 13.59 13.01 -1.01
C CYS A 175 12.71 14.24 -0.77
N ARG A 176 11.65 14.37 -1.57
CA ARG A 176 10.57 15.31 -1.35
C ARG A 176 10.90 16.75 -1.74
N PRO A 177 10.95 17.04 -3.05
CA PRO A 177 11.07 18.39 -3.56
C PRO A 177 9.90 19.28 -3.10
N ALA A 178 10.03 20.61 -3.22
CA ALA A 178 9.02 21.57 -2.80
C ALA A 178 7.62 21.31 -3.37
N LEU A 179 7.55 20.71 -4.57
CA LEU A 179 6.29 20.30 -5.21
C LEU A 179 5.49 19.28 -4.37
N PHE A 180 6.15 18.48 -3.53
CA PHE A 180 5.51 17.54 -2.61
C PHE A 180 4.63 18.24 -1.57
N GLN A 181 4.96 19.47 -1.21
CA GLN A 181 4.25 20.29 -0.23
C GLN A 181 3.13 21.13 -0.86
N SER A 182 2.92 21.04 -2.18
CA SER A 182 1.83 21.76 -2.85
C SER A 182 0.45 21.16 -2.46
N ASP A 183 -0.59 21.99 -2.54
CA ASP A 183 -1.98 21.55 -2.32
C ASP A 183 -2.53 20.72 -3.50
N THR A 184 -1.78 20.60 -4.58
CA THR A 184 -2.20 19.84 -5.74
C THR A 184 -2.28 18.35 -5.40
N LYS A 185 -3.48 17.80 -5.54
CA LYS A 185 -3.72 16.36 -5.33
C LYS A 185 -2.93 15.55 -6.36
N ARG A 186 -1.80 14.98 -5.94
CA ARG A 186 -0.89 14.23 -6.80
C ARG A 186 -0.15 13.16 -6.03
N PHE A 187 -0.11 11.94 -6.57
CA PHE A 187 0.83 10.91 -6.15
C PHE A 187 2.13 11.00 -6.94
N PHE A 188 3.24 10.72 -6.29
CA PHE A 188 4.50 10.50 -6.99
C PHE A 188 4.44 9.16 -7.74
N PRO A 189 5.06 9.09 -8.93
CA PRO A 189 5.06 7.86 -9.72
C PRO A 189 5.96 6.79 -9.12
N LEU A 190 5.79 5.58 -9.64
CA LEU A 190 6.69 4.45 -9.42
C LEU A 190 7.73 4.39 -10.54
N THR A 191 8.92 3.89 -10.22
CA THR A 191 9.92 3.52 -11.23
C THR A 191 9.47 2.28 -12.00
N ASP A 192 10.07 2.03 -13.18
CA ASP A 192 9.79 0.82 -13.95
C ASP A 192 10.15 -0.45 -13.18
N ALA A 193 11.26 -0.43 -12.43
CA ALA A 193 11.67 -1.56 -11.58
C ALA A 193 10.64 -1.87 -10.48
N GLU A 194 10.03 -0.85 -9.87
CA GLU A 194 8.98 -1.02 -8.87
C GLU A 194 7.70 -1.59 -9.50
N ARG A 195 7.29 -1.08 -10.66
CA ARG A 195 6.16 -1.64 -11.42
C ARG A 195 6.39 -3.09 -11.79
N GLN A 196 7.59 -3.43 -12.26
CA GLN A 196 7.95 -4.81 -12.59
C GLN A 196 7.93 -5.72 -11.35
N ALA A 197 8.38 -5.23 -10.18
CA ALA A 197 8.31 -5.98 -8.92
C ALA A 197 6.87 -6.26 -8.45
N LEU A 198 5.90 -5.44 -8.83
CA LEU A 198 4.48 -5.63 -8.54
C LEU A 198 3.80 -6.62 -9.49
N ALA A 199 4.24 -6.72 -10.74
CA ALA A 199 3.64 -7.60 -11.76
C ALA A 199 3.75 -9.10 -11.41
N GLY A 200 4.67 -9.50 -10.53
CA GLY A 200 4.90 -10.89 -10.12
C GLY A 200 4.15 -11.33 -8.85
N ARG A 201 3.12 -10.59 -8.41
CA ARG A 201 2.43 -10.82 -7.12
C ARG A 201 1.07 -11.44 -7.26
#